data_10b623e35fd217025d181635d649f353
#
_entry.id   10b623e35fd217025d181635d649f353
#
_cell.length_a   1.000
_cell.length_b   1.000
_cell.length_c   1.000
_cell.angle_alpha   90.00
_cell.angle_beta   90.00
_cell.angle_gamma   90.00
#
_symmetry.space_group_name_H-M   'P 1'
#
loop_
_entity.id
_entity.type
_entity.pdbx_description
1 polymer ?
#
loop_
_entity_poly.entity_id
_entity_poly.type
_entity_poly.pdbx_seq_one_letter_code
_entity_poly.pdbx_strand_id
1 'polypeptide(L)'
;SYRNSELAGQDAVFQITVQSFKRPPELTDDWVAANTDYKTIDEYKASVRAQLEQEAQDQADSRLRSTAWNTVYTNSEVVEYPEKDVEEAVKTFKKQAEAYAKQGNMELEDFVESQGVSMDDFEAQCQQYAQAKVKQNLLIQGIMDAEGMTLEDEESLAIQNQLVEQYASGDLAVLIDTYGQVAVDESIGLMRVQDFIIANANYDQTAADTSAEGEDAQAAEGTEAADHADGSTTDGQSTDGGDTAEDQ
;
A
#
# COMPACT_ATOMS: atom_id res chain seq x y z
N SER A 1 33.42 -11.32 8.27
CA SER A 1 33.98 -12.48 8.99
C SER A 1 33.39 -13.76 8.37
N TYR A 2 34.25 -14.72 7.99
CA TYR A 2 33.83 -15.97 7.39
C TYR A 2 33.23 -16.88 8.47
N ARG A 3 32.09 -17.55 8.15
CA ARG A 3 31.35 -18.36 9.16
C ARG A 3 32.13 -19.58 9.66
N ASN A 4 33.08 -20.11 8.87
CA ASN A 4 33.95 -21.20 9.31
C ASN A 4 35.16 -20.60 10.02
N SER A 5 35.28 -20.89 11.32
CA SER A 5 36.35 -20.38 12.18
C SER A 5 37.77 -20.84 11.78
N GLU A 6 37.88 -21.97 11.07
CA GLU A 6 39.17 -22.49 10.60
C GLU A 6 39.71 -21.74 9.37
N LEU A 7 38.81 -21.08 8.62
CA LEU A 7 39.13 -20.29 7.44
C LEU A 7 39.08 -18.79 7.68
N ALA A 8 38.60 -18.37 8.87
CA ALA A 8 38.50 -16.98 9.22
C ALA A 8 39.89 -16.34 9.36
N GLY A 9 40.16 -15.29 8.56
CA GLY A 9 41.44 -14.59 8.55
C GLY A 9 42.56 -15.25 7.74
N GLN A 10 42.26 -16.31 6.97
CA GLN A 10 43.21 -16.95 6.05
C GLN A 10 42.94 -16.51 4.60
N ASP A 11 44.01 -16.46 3.79
CA ASP A 11 43.88 -16.26 2.37
C ASP A 11 43.27 -17.50 1.70
N ALA A 12 42.15 -17.34 1.01
CA ALA A 12 41.45 -18.40 0.31
C ALA A 12 41.35 -18.11 -1.19
N VAL A 13 41.60 -19.12 -2.01
CA VAL A 13 41.44 -19.05 -3.46
C VAL A 13 40.24 -19.90 -3.88
N PHE A 14 39.25 -19.26 -4.49
CA PHE A 14 38.06 -19.96 -4.99
C PHE A 14 38.21 -20.18 -6.50
N GLN A 15 38.20 -21.44 -6.95
CA GLN A 15 38.14 -21.79 -8.37
C GLN A 15 36.67 -22.05 -8.73
N ILE A 16 36.11 -21.14 -9.54
CA ILE A 16 34.69 -21.22 -9.94
C ILE A 16 34.65 -21.62 -11.43
N THR A 17 33.89 -22.70 -11.71
CA THR A 17 33.58 -23.11 -13.07
C THR A 17 32.10 -22.87 -13.33
N VAL A 18 31.79 -21.94 -14.27
CA VAL A 18 30.42 -21.68 -14.69
C VAL A 18 29.93 -22.84 -15.55
N GLN A 19 28.96 -23.60 -15.03
CA GLN A 19 28.38 -24.76 -15.72
C GLN A 19 27.32 -24.37 -16.75
N SER A 20 26.51 -23.36 -16.43
CA SER A 20 25.49 -22.86 -17.33
C SER A 20 25.07 -21.45 -16.91
N PHE A 21 24.56 -20.70 -17.85
CA PHE A 21 23.89 -19.42 -17.56
C PHE A 21 22.65 -19.30 -18.45
N LYS A 22 21.62 -18.64 -17.95
CA LYS A 22 20.42 -18.31 -18.70
C LYS A 22 20.52 -16.89 -19.20
N ARG A 23 20.26 -16.69 -20.48
CA ARG A 23 20.06 -15.36 -21.06
C ARG A 23 18.57 -15.13 -21.32
N PRO A 24 18.06 -13.91 -21.13
CA PRO A 24 16.76 -13.59 -21.69
C PRO A 24 16.81 -13.78 -23.22
N PRO A 25 15.69 -14.14 -23.85
CA PRO A 25 15.61 -14.21 -25.31
C PRO A 25 15.92 -12.84 -25.91
N GLU A 26 16.48 -12.83 -27.10
CA GLU A 26 16.67 -11.59 -27.85
C GLU A 26 15.28 -11.02 -28.20
N LEU A 27 15.09 -9.74 -27.95
CA LEU A 27 13.84 -9.05 -28.26
C LEU A 27 13.84 -8.77 -29.78
N THR A 28 13.08 -9.57 -30.52
CA THR A 28 12.89 -9.44 -31.97
C THR A 28 11.42 -9.23 -32.28
N ASP A 29 11.09 -8.73 -33.49
CA ASP A 29 9.71 -8.58 -33.92
C ASP A 29 8.98 -9.93 -33.92
N ASP A 30 9.64 -11.01 -34.32
CA ASP A 30 9.08 -12.36 -34.27
C ASP A 30 8.78 -12.81 -32.84
N TRP A 31 9.67 -12.48 -31.89
CA TRP A 31 9.41 -12.79 -30.47
C TRP A 31 8.24 -11.98 -29.94
N VAL A 32 8.17 -10.69 -30.26
CA VAL A 32 7.06 -9.80 -29.84
C VAL A 32 5.73 -10.32 -30.40
N ALA A 33 5.68 -10.64 -31.69
CA ALA A 33 4.47 -11.15 -32.33
C ALA A 33 4.01 -12.52 -31.79
N ALA A 34 4.95 -13.35 -31.30
CA ALA A 34 4.64 -14.67 -30.75
C ALA A 34 4.24 -14.63 -29.27
N ASN A 35 4.61 -13.59 -28.50
CA ASN A 35 4.45 -13.56 -27.05
C ASN A 35 3.60 -12.37 -26.52
N THR A 36 3.20 -11.46 -27.41
CA THR A 36 2.41 -10.27 -27.06
C THR A 36 1.35 -10.02 -28.14
N ASP A 37 0.46 -9.06 -27.89
CA ASP A 37 -0.56 -8.63 -28.87
C ASP A 37 0.00 -7.64 -29.92
N TYR A 38 1.29 -7.31 -29.86
CA TYR A 38 1.95 -6.36 -30.76
C TYR A 38 2.70 -7.10 -31.86
N LYS A 39 2.99 -6.41 -32.97
CA LYS A 39 3.66 -7.02 -34.14
C LYS A 39 5.12 -6.66 -34.23
N THR A 40 5.52 -5.51 -33.64
CA THR A 40 6.88 -5.01 -33.72
C THR A 40 7.40 -4.61 -32.35
N ILE A 41 8.73 -4.59 -32.20
CA ILE A 41 9.40 -4.09 -31.00
C ILE A 41 8.99 -2.65 -30.69
N ASP A 42 8.85 -1.81 -31.73
CA ASP A 42 8.53 -0.39 -31.55
C ASP A 42 7.09 -0.21 -31.02
N GLU A 43 6.13 -0.97 -31.53
CA GLU A 43 4.75 -1.00 -30.98
C GLU A 43 4.75 -1.44 -29.52
N TYR A 44 5.46 -2.52 -29.20
CA TYR A 44 5.56 -3.04 -27.84
C TYR A 44 6.21 -2.03 -26.89
N LYS A 45 7.34 -1.43 -27.29
CA LYS A 45 8.00 -0.38 -26.50
C LYS A 45 7.12 0.84 -26.30
N ALA A 46 6.38 1.25 -27.32
CA ALA A 46 5.44 2.38 -27.22
C ALA A 46 4.33 2.10 -26.21
N SER A 47 3.77 0.87 -26.22
CA SER A 47 2.74 0.50 -25.26
C SER A 47 3.29 0.41 -23.84
N VAL A 48 4.47 -0.19 -23.63
CA VAL A 48 5.10 -0.25 -22.29
C VAL A 48 5.41 1.16 -21.78
N ARG A 49 5.91 2.04 -22.66
CA ARG A 49 6.15 3.44 -22.28
C ARG A 49 4.87 4.14 -21.86
N ALA A 50 3.80 4.03 -22.64
CA ALA A 50 2.52 4.63 -22.32
C ALA A 50 1.96 4.10 -20.99
N GLN A 51 2.11 2.80 -20.73
CA GLN A 51 1.73 2.20 -19.45
C GLN A 51 2.54 2.77 -18.29
N LEU A 52 3.86 2.84 -18.43
CA LEU A 52 4.74 3.37 -17.37
C LEU A 52 4.50 4.87 -17.12
N GLU A 53 4.24 5.65 -18.18
CA GLU A 53 3.87 7.06 -18.05
C GLU A 53 2.54 7.22 -17.31
N GLN A 54 1.54 6.39 -17.61
CA GLN A 54 0.27 6.38 -16.90
C GLN A 54 0.43 5.98 -15.42
N GLU A 55 1.18 4.89 -15.17
CA GLU A 55 1.45 4.46 -13.79
C GLU A 55 2.19 5.52 -12.98
N ALA A 56 3.16 6.21 -13.60
CA ALA A 56 3.88 7.31 -12.95
C ALA A 56 2.96 8.50 -12.64
N GLN A 57 2.05 8.84 -13.57
CA GLN A 57 1.05 9.88 -13.36
C GLN A 57 0.09 9.51 -12.23
N ASP A 58 -0.45 8.29 -12.24
CA ASP A 58 -1.38 7.81 -11.21
C ASP A 58 -0.72 7.82 -9.81
N GLN A 59 0.57 7.45 -9.74
CA GLN A 59 1.34 7.53 -8.50
C GLN A 59 1.57 8.97 -8.03
N ALA A 60 1.87 9.89 -8.96
CA ALA A 60 2.08 11.30 -8.65
C ALA A 60 0.77 11.92 -8.13
N ASP A 61 -0.36 11.64 -8.79
CA ASP A 61 -1.68 12.12 -8.37
C ASP A 61 -2.08 11.56 -7.01
N SER A 62 -1.81 10.28 -6.75
CA SER A 62 -2.07 9.64 -5.45
C SER A 62 -1.22 10.28 -4.33
N ARG A 63 0.06 10.54 -4.58
CA ARG A 63 0.94 11.24 -3.62
C ARG A 63 0.46 12.66 -3.36
N LEU A 64 0.08 13.38 -4.41
CA LEU A 64 -0.44 14.75 -4.29
C LEU A 64 -1.70 14.78 -3.43
N ARG A 65 -2.67 13.89 -3.70
CA ARG A 65 -3.89 13.74 -2.90
C ARG A 65 -3.59 13.49 -1.43
N SER A 66 -2.73 12.51 -1.16
CA SER A 66 -2.36 12.15 0.20
C SER A 66 -1.65 13.28 0.93
N THR A 67 -0.72 13.98 0.25
CA THR A 67 0.04 15.09 0.84
C THR A 67 -0.86 16.30 1.11
N ALA A 68 -1.70 16.67 0.15
CA ALA A 68 -2.63 17.78 0.28
C ALA A 68 -3.64 17.53 1.42
N TRP A 69 -4.23 16.33 1.45
CA TRP A 69 -5.13 15.92 2.52
C TRP A 69 -4.45 15.94 3.88
N ASN A 70 -3.27 15.30 4.01
CA ASN A 70 -2.53 15.26 5.28
C ASN A 70 -2.15 16.65 5.78
N THR A 71 -1.84 17.57 4.86
CA THR A 71 -1.55 18.97 5.22
C THR A 71 -2.78 19.65 5.81
N VAL A 72 -3.93 19.52 5.18
CA VAL A 72 -5.20 20.09 5.67
C VAL A 72 -5.59 19.40 6.99
N TYR A 73 -5.55 18.09 7.06
CA TYR A 73 -5.90 17.31 8.25
C TYR A 73 -5.03 17.68 9.47
N THR A 74 -3.70 17.81 9.26
CA THR A 74 -2.77 18.11 10.34
C THR A 74 -2.93 19.55 10.85
N ASN A 75 -3.21 20.50 9.96
CA ASN A 75 -3.39 21.91 10.29
C ASN A 75 -4.81 22.22 10.80
N SER A 76 -5.73 21.26 10.76
CA SER A 76 -7.08 21.43 11.27
C SER A 76 -7.17 21.00 12.73
N GLU A 77 -7.97 21.71 13.51
CA GLU A 77 -8.24 21.44 14.92
C GLU A 77 -9.74 21.17 15.12
N VAL A 78 -10.06 20.12 15.88
CA VAL A 78 -11.44 19.83 16.29
C VAL A 78 -11.66 20.48 17.64
N VAL A 79 -12.58 21.44 17.68
CA VAL A 79 -12.89 22.18 18.91
C VAL A 79 -13.58 21.30 19.94
N GLU A 80 -14.48 20.43 19.46
CA GLU A 80 -15.25 19.52 20.32
C GLU A 80 -15.56 18.23 19.54
N TYR A 81 -15.28 17.09 20.16
CA TYR A 81 -15.62 15.79 19.58
C TYR A 81 -17.01 15.36 20.07
N PRO A 82 -17.95 15.03 19.15
CA PRO A 82 -19.21 14.45 19.54
C PRO A 82 -18.99 13.10 20.25
N GLU A 83 -19.37 13.02 21.52
CA GLU A 83 -19.12 11.84 22.36
C GLU A 83 -19.70 10.55 21.74
N LYS A 84 -20.93 10.63 21.21
CA LYS A 84 -21.57 9.49 20.54
C LYS A 84 -20.80 8.96 19.34
N ASP A 85 -20.24 9.84 18.50
CA ASP A 85 -19.55 9.46 17.30
C ASP A 85 -18.22 8.76 17.65
N VAL A 86 -17.54 9.25 18.70
CA VAL A 86 -16.34 8.62 19.23
C VAL A 86 -16.66 7.24 19.82
N GLU A 87 -17.72 7.11 20.63
CA GLU A 87 -18.15 5.83 21.19
C GLU A 87 -18.53 4.82 20.10
N GLU A 88 -19.25 5.24 19.06
CA GLU A 88 -19.62 4.38 17.93
C GLU A 88 -18.39 3.94 17.13
N ALA A 89 -17.44 4.83 16.92
CA ALA A 89 -16.19 4.50 16.25
C ALA A 89 -15.35 3.49 17.08
N VAL A 90 -15.20 3.70 18.40
CA VAL A 90 -14.53 2.73 19.29
C VAL A 90 -15.18 1.36 19.21
N LYS A 91 -16.52 1.32 19.27
CA LYS A 91 -17.27 0.06 19.16
C LYS A 91 -17.03 -0.63 17.82
N THR A 92 -16.95 0.13 16.75
CA THR A 92 -16.69 -0.40 15.42
C THR A 92 -15.30 -1.01 15.32
N PHE A 93 -14.25 -0.33 15.82
CA PHE A 93 -12.89 -0.86 15.85
C PHE A 93 -12.77 -2.13 16.69
N LYS A 94 -13.40 -2.14 17.89
CA LYS A 94 -13.43 -3.36 18.72
C LYS A 94 -14.10 -4.53 18.01
N LYS A 95 -15.24 -4.30 17.33
CA LYS A 95 -15.91 -5.34 16.53
C LYS A 95 -15.04 -5.87 15.36
N GLN A 96 -14.30 -4.99 14.71
CA GLN A 96 -13.39 -5.43 13.65
C GLN A 96 -12.27 -6.31 14.21
N ALA A 97 -11.67 -5.92 15.34
CA ALA A 97 -10.66 -6.73 16.01
C ALA A 97 -11.23 -8.08 16.47
N GLU A 98 -12.44 -8.11 17.03
CA GLU A 98 -13.14 -9.37 17.36
C GLU A 98 -13.39 -10.25 16.14
N ALA A 99 -13.74 -9.65 15.01
CA ALA A 99 -13.93 -10.41 13.76
C ALA A 99 -12.63 -11.04 13.27
N TYR A 100 -11.50 -10.32 13.36
CA TYR A 100 -10.18 -10.88 13.03
C TYR A 100 -9.76 -12.00 14.01
N ALA A 101 -9.97 -11.81 15.31
CA ALA A 101 -9.69 -12.84 16.31
C ALA A 101 -10.47 -14.12 16.01
N LYS A 102 -11.77 -14.01 15.71
CA LYS A 102 -12.64 -15.15 15.36
C LYS A 102 -12.20 -15.88 14.07
N GLN A 103 -11.66 -15.18 13.08
CA GLN A 103 -11.09 -15.85 11.91
C GLN A 103 -9.90 -16.76 12.27
N GLY A 104 -9.12 -16.38 13.30
CA GLY A 104 -8.06 -17.17 13.88
C GLY A 104 -8.53 -18.18 14.96
N ASN A 105 -9.84 -18.34 15.18
CA ASN A 105 -10.41 -19.12 16.27
C ASN A 105 -9.90 -18.71 17.67
N MET A 106 -9.70 -17.42 17.86
CA MET A 106 -9.23 -16.81 19.12
C MET A 106 -10.29 -15.88 19.72
N GLU A 107 -10.27 -15.73 21.03
CA GLU A 107 -10.99 -14.64 21.69
C GLU A 107 -10.19 -13.34 21.51
N LEU A 108 -10.87 -12.18 21.65
CA LEU A 108 -10.24 -10.87 21.43
C LEU A 108 -9.03 -10.65 22.35
N GLU A 109 -9.13 -11.05 23.62
CA GLU A 109 -8.07 -10.89 24.62
C GLU A 109 -6.83 -11.69 24.22
N ASP A 110 -7.00 -12.98 23.87
CA ASP A 110 -5.91 -13.84 23.40
C ASP A 110 -5.28 -13.30 22.10
N PHE A 111 -6.09 -12.78 21.21
CA PHE A 111 -5.61 -12.16 19.95
C PHE A 111 -4.77 -10.92 20.24
N VAL A 112 -5.22 -10.01 21.10
CA VAL A 112 -4.49 -8.78 21.47
C VAL A 112 -3.18 -9.12 22.17
N GLU A 113 -3.21 -10.06 23.14
CA GLU A 113 -2.00 -10.53 23.83
C GLU A 113 -1.00 -11.20 22.87
N SER A 114 -1.48 -11.94 21.87
CA SER A 114 -0.61 -12.56 20.85
C SER A 114 0.17 -11.54 20.01
N GLN A 115 -0.36 -10.31 19.90
CA GLN A 115 0.33 -9.18 19.25
C GLN A 115 1.31 -8.44 20.20
N GLY A 116 1.44 -8.89 21.46
CA GLY A 116 2.29 -8.26 22.46
C GLY A 116 1.74 -6.95 23.03
N VAL A 117 0.42 -6.74 22.93
CA VAL A 117 -0.29 -5.54 23.40
C VAL A 117 -1.15 -5.91 24.60
N SER A 118 -1.20 -5.05 25.63
CA SER A 118 -2.15 -5.24 26.73
C SER A 118 -3.56 -4.79 26.34
N MET A 119 -4.60 -5.31 27.02
CA MET A 119 -5.98 -4.86 26.75
C MET A 119 -6.17 -3.37 27.03
N ASP A 120 -5.51 -2.82 28.05
CA ASP A 120 -5.56 -1.38 28.37
C ASP A 120 -4.94 -0.54 27.23
N ASP A 121 -3.80 -0.96 26.68
CA ASP A 121 -3.15 -0.31 25.54
C ASP A 121 -4.00 -0.43 24.27
N PHE A 122 -4.62 -1.60 24.04
CA PHE A 122 -5.55 -1.80 22.94
C PHE A 122 -6.77 -0.88 23.04
N GLU A 123 -7.34 -0.72 24.23
CA GLU A 123 -8.46 0.22 24.44
C GLU A 123 -8.05 1.67 24.19
N ALA A 124 -6.86 2.05 24.67
CA ALA A 124 -6.30 3.38 24.39
C ALA A 124 -6.07 3.61 22.88
N GLN A 125 -5.58 2.60 22.17
CA GLN A 125 -5.42 2.65 20.71
C GLN A 125 -6.77 2.79 19.99
N CYS A 126 -7.78 2.00 20.40
CA CYS A 126 -9.14 2.13 19.86
C CYS A 126 -9.69 3.55 20.02
N GLN A 127 -9.46 4.18 21.17
CA GLN A 127 -9.85 5.56 21.42
C GLN A 127 -9.14 6.55 20.51
N GLN A 128 -7.84 6.38 20.31
CA GLN A 128 -7.05 7.24 19.39
C GLN A 128 -7.51 7.09 17.94
N TYR A 129 -7.74 5.85 17.47
CA TYR A 129 -8.26 5.61 16.13
C TYR A 129 -9.66 6.18 15.95
N ALA A 130 -10.52 6.05 16.96
CA ALA A 130 -11.85 6.61 16.93
C ALA A 130 -11.83 8.13 16.80
N GLN A 131 -11.00 8.82 17.59
CA GLN A 131 -10.84 10.28 17.50
C GLN A 131 -10.30 10.70 16.13
N ALA A 132 -9.31 9.99 15.61
CA ALA A 132 -8.77 10.26 14.27
C ALA A 132 -9.84 10.09 13.17
N LYS A 133 -10.66 9.04 13.26
CA LYS A 133 -11.76 8.79 12.32
C LYS A 133 -12.85 9.87 12.42
N VAL A 134 -13.25 10.24 13.63
CA VAL A 134 -14.25 11.30 13.86
C VAL A 134 -13.71 12.65 13.37
N LYS A 135 -12.41 12.97 13.65
CA LYS A 135 -11.78 14.18 13.10
C LYS A 135 -11.86 14.22 11.58
N GLN A 136 -11.54 13.10 10.91
CA GLN A 136 -11.63 13.00 9.46
C GLN A 136 -13.05 13.28 8.95
N ASN A 137 -14.06 12.66 9.55
CA ASN A 137 -15.46 12.81 9.14
C ASN A 137 -15.96 14.24 9.37
N LEU A 138 -15.64 14.84 10.52
CA LEU A 138 -16.00 16.23 10.82
C LEU A 138 -15.33 17.22 9.85
N LEU A 139 -14.07 16.97 9.46
CA LEU A 139 -13.37 17.80 8.50
C LEU A 139 -13.98 17.71 7.10
N ILE A 140 -14.30 16.49 6.65
CA ILE A 140 -14.98 16.25 5.37
C ILE A 140 -16.32 16.98 5.36
N GLN A 141 -17.16 16.74 6.37
CA GLN A 141 -18.47 17.37 6.48
C GLN A 141 -18.37 18.89 6.54
N GLY A 142 -17.45 19.42 7.36
CA GLY A 142 -17.27 20.86 7.49
C GLY A 142 -16.85 21.54 6.17
N ILE A 143 -16.00 20.90 5.37
CA ILE A 143 -15.62 21.40 4.05
C ILE A 143 -16.79 21.29 3.07
N MET A 144 -17.48 20.15 3.03
CA MET A 144 -18.64 19.96 2.16
C MET A 144 -19.74 20.99 2.46
N ASP A 145 -20.06 21.22 3.74
CA ASP A 145 -21.06 22.20 4.17
C ASP A 145 -20.65 23.63 3.79
N ALA A 146 -19.38 23.99 4.00
CA ALA A 146 -18.88 25.33 3.70
C ALA A 146 -18.88 25.65 2.21
N GLU A 147 -18.62 24.65 1.37
CA GLU A 147 -18.54 24.82 -0.10
C GLU A 147 -19.86 24.42 -0.80
N GLY A 148 -20.90 24.02 -0.04
CA GLY A 148 -22.20 23.64 -0.58
C GLY A 148 -22.19 22.37 -1.41
N MET A 149 -21.26 21.45 -1.12
CA MET A 149 -21.15 20.16 -1.77
C MET A 149 -22.12 19.15 -1.16
N THR A 150 -22.65 18.25 -1.98
CA THR A 150 -23.53 17.18 -1.54
C THR A 150 -23.10 15.85 -2.16
N LEU A 151 -23.57 14.73 -1.61
CA LEU A 151 -23.30 13.42 -2.21
C LEU A 151 -24.10 13.17 -3.50
N GLU A 152 -25.08 14.02 -3.80
CA GLU A 152 -25.94 13.98 -4.98
C GLU A 152 -25.51 14.95 -6.08
N ASP A 153 -24.46 15.78 -5.88
CA ASP A 153 -23.95 16.65 -6.93
C ASP A 153 -23.26 15.85 -8.05
N GLU A 154 -23.08 16.50 -9.21
CA GLU A 154 -22.57 15.84 -10.43
C GLU A 154 -21.18 15.21 -10.19
N GLU A 155 -20.31 15.90 -9.47
CA GLU A 155 -18.95 15.43 -9.20
C GLU A 155 -18.96 14.25 -8.20
N SER A 156 -19.79 14.30 -7.19
CA SER A 156 -19.96 13.18 -6.23
C SER A 156 -20.54 11.94 -6.90
N LEU A 157 -21.52 12.11 -7.80
CA LEU A 157 -22.06 11.01 -8.60
C LEU A 157 -21.03 10.45 -9.58
N ALA A 158 -20.15 11.27 -10.15
CA ALA A 158 -19.04 10.80 -10.97
C ALA A 158 -18.08 9.91 -10.17
N ILE A 159 -17.73 10.33 -8.95
CA ILE A 159 -16.90 9.52 -8.02
C ILE A 159 -17.62 8.21 -7.66
N GLN A 160 -18.91 8.26 -7.35
CA GLN A 160 -19.71 7.05 -7.09
C GLN A 160 -19.64 6.06 -8.26
N ASN A 161 -19.85 6.55 -9.49
CA ASN A 161 -19.77 5.72 -10.68
C ASN A 161 -18.38 5.10 -10.87
N GLN A 162 -17.31 5.86 -10.59
CA GLN A 162 -15.95 5.34 -10.64
C GLN A 162 -15.74 4.20 -9.63
N LEU A 163 -16.21 4.36 -8.38
CA LEU A 163 -16.14 3.31 -7.37
C LEU A 163 -16.95 2.07 -7.76
N VAL A 164 -18.13 2.27 -8.33
CA VAL A 164 -19.01 1.19 -8.82
C VAL A 164 -18.33 0.39 -9.93
N GLU A 165 -17.72 1.05 -10.92
CA GLU A 165 -16.99 0.37 -11.99
C GLU A 165 -15.75 -0.37 -11.46
N GLN A 166 -15.01 0.25 -10.56
CA GLN A 166 -13.75 -0.30 -10.05
C GLN A 166 -13.96 -1.51 -9.11
N TYR A 167 -14.98 -1.46 -8.25
CA TYR A 167 -15.14 -2.43 -7.16
C TYR A 167 -16.39 -3.31 -7.24
N ALA A 168 -17.33 -2.99 -8.12
CA ALA A 168 -18.62 -3.67 -8.19
C ALA A 168 -19.08 -3.98 -9.63
N SER A 169 -18.18 -3.92 -10.60
CA SER A 169 -18.46 -4.26 -12.02
C SER A 169 -19.70 -3.54 -12.59
N GLY A 170 -19.91 -2.29 -12.19
CA GLY A 170 -21.01 -1.46 -12.67
C GLY A 170 -22.32 -1.56 -11.86
N ASP A 171 -22.36 -2.25 -10.73
CA ASP A 171 -23.59 -2.41 -9.91
C ASP A 171 -23.44 -1.76 -8.53
N LEU A 172 -24.15 -0.64 -8.31
CA LEU A 172 -24.17 0.08 -7.05
C LEU A 172 -24.70 -0.76 -5.88
N ALA A 173 -25.67 -1.65 -6.14
CA ALA A 173 -26.23 -2.48 -5.07
C ALA A 173 -25.18 -3.47 -4.56
N VAL A 174 -24.32 -4.00 -5.43
CA VAL A 174 -23.19 -4.87 -5.06
C VAL A 174 -22.16 -4.09 -4.24
N LEU A 175 -21.86 -2.83 -4.61
CA LEU A 175 -20.95 -1.98 -3.84
C LEU A 175 -21.47 -1.75 -2.42
N ILE A 176 -22.76 -1.39 -2.28
CA ILE A 176 -23.40 -1.12 -0.99
C ILE A 176 -23.51 -2.41 -0.16
N ASP A 177 -23.86 -3.54 -0.76
CA ASP A 177 -23.96 -4.82 -0.05
C ASP A 177 -22.60 -5.28 0.49
N THR A 178 -21.53 -5.03 -0.28
CA THR A 178 -20.16 -5.43 0.08
C THR A 178 -19.56 -4.56 1.18
N TYR A 179 -19.69 -3.24 1.06
CA TYR A 179 -18.98 -2.29 1.92
C TYR A 179 -19.88 -1.54 2.91
N GLY A 180 -21.18 -1.52 2.67
CA GLY A 180 -22.17 -0.75 3.42
C GLY A 180 -22.32 0.70 2.92
N GLN A 181 -23.53 1.24 2.97
CA GLN A 181 -23.86 2.59 2.51
C GLN A 181 -22.95 3.65 3.15
N VAL A 182 -22.78 3.60 4.47
CA VAL A 182 -21.99 4.60 5.22
C VAL A 182 -20.54 4.64 4.73
N ALA A 183 -19.91 3.50 4.50
CA ALA A 183 -18.52 3.45 4.03
C ALA A 183 -18.39 3.96 2.58
N VAL A 184 -19.40 3.71 1.74
CA VAL A 184 -19.45 4.26 0.37
C VAL A 184 -19.59 5.77 0.41
N ASP A 185 -20.53 6.30 1.20
CA ASP A 185 -20.76 7.74 1.34
C ASP A 185 -19.53 8.48 1.89
N GLU A 186 -18.89 7.91 2.93
CA GLU A 186 -17.63 8.45 3.46
C GLU A 186 -16.50 8.47 2.43
N SER A 187 -16.41 7.42 1.59
CA SER A 187 -15.40 7.34 0.53
C SER A 187 -15.65 8.40 -0.55
N ILE A 188 -16.91 8.58 -0.97
CA ILE A 188 -17.29 9.62 -1.93
C ILE A 188 -16.96 11.00 -1.35
N GLY A 189 -17.39 11.28 -0.11
CA GLY A 189 -17.13 12.56 0.56
C GLY A 189 -15.64 12.86 0.69
N LEU A 190 -14.82 11.86 1.06
CA LEU A 190 -13.37 12.02 1.16
C LEU A 190 -12.75 12.36 -0.22
N MET A 191 -13.08 11.59 -1.26
CA MET A 191 -12.56 11.83 -2.60
C MET A 191 -12.99 13.19 -3.13
N ARG A 192 -14.26 13.56 -2.94
CA ARG A 192 -14.81 14.84 -3.34
C ARG A 192 -14.07 16.03 -2.70
N VAL A 193 -13.81 15.94 -1.39
CA VAL A 193 -13.05 16.96 -0.66
C VAL A 193 -11.59 16.99 -1.08
N GLN A 194 -10.97 15.85 -1.31
CA GLN A 194 -9.59 15.79 -1.82
C GLN A 194 -9.46 16.44 -3.19
N ASP A 195 -10.41 16.20 -4.11
CA ASP A 195 -10.43 16.85 -5.43
C ASP A 195 -10.56 18.37 -5.30
N PHE A 196 -11.44 18.84 -4.41
CA PHE A 196 -11.58 20.26 -4.12
C PHE A 196 -10.29 20.88 -3.57
N ILE A 197 -9.64 20.21 -2.60
CA ILE A 197 -8.37 20.68 -2.02
C ILE A 197 -7.32 20.82 -3.12
N ILE A 198 -7.15 19.80 -3.98
CA ILE A 198 -6.18 19.82 -5.08
C ILE A 198 -6.49 20.95 -6.08
N ALA A 199 -7.74 21.11 -6.47
CA ALA A 199 -8.15 22.13 -7.42
C ALA A 199 -7.89 23.57 -6.92
N ASN A 200 -7.85 23.76 -5.58
CA ASN A 200 -7.65 25.07 -4.95
C ASN A 200 -6.27 25.22 -4.27
N ALA A 201 -5.45 24.17 -4.24
CA ALA A 201 -4.11 24.22 -3.63
C ALA A 201 -3.11 24.93 -4.55
N ASN A 202 -2.27 25.77 -3.96
CA ASN A 202 -1.04 26.25 -4.60
C ASN A 202 0.08 25.26 -4.28
N TYR A 203 0.45 24.44 -5.26
CA TYR A 203 1.60 23.53 -5.14
C TYR A 203 2.59 23.81 -6.26
N ASP A 204 3.87 23.64 -5.93
CA ASP A 204 4.96 23.84 -6.89
C ASP A 204 5.16 22.56 -7.69
N GLN A 205 4.69 22.51 -8.94
CA GLN A 205 4.84 21.39 -9.84
C GLN A 205 6.30 21.11 -10.20
N THR A 206 7.17 22.12 -10.13
CA THR A 206 8.59 21.96 -10.47
C THR A 206 9.36 21.11 -9.46
N ALA A 207 8.89 21.04 -8.21
CA ALA A 207 9.48 20.19 -7.19
C ALA A 207 9.17 18.69 -7.40
N ALA A 208 8.10 18.36 -8.11
CA ALA A 208 7.73 16.98 -8.44
C ALA A 208 8.58 16.43 -9.60
N ASP A 209 8.88 17.27 -10.61
CA ASP A 209 9.69 16.90 -11.76
C ASP A 209 11.18 16.68 -11.40
N THR A 210 11.72 17.49 -10.46
CA THR A 210 13.12 17.34 -10.03
C THR A 210 13.36 16.09 -9.19
N SER A 211 12.36 15.51 -8.54
CA SER A 211 12.52 14.23 -7.82
C SER A 211 12.49 13.03 -8.76
N ALA A 212 11.84 13.12 -9.91
CA ALA A 212 11.84 12.08 -10.93
C ALA A 212 13.15 12.06 -11.74
N GLU A 213 13.74 13.24 -12.02
CA GLU A 213 15.04 13.33 -12.71
C GLU A 213 16.23 12.93 -11.82
N GLY A 214 16.09 13.03 -10.48
CA GLY A 214 17.13 12.66 -9.51
C GLY A 214 17.28 11.15 -9.28
N GLU A 215 16.22 10.38 -9.46
CA GLU A 215 16.28 8.91 -9.32
C GLU A 215 16.84 8.22 -10.57
N ASP A 216 16.61 8.77 -11.77
CA ASP A 216 17.18 8.25 -13.02
C ASP A 216 18.68 8.57 -13.18
N ALA A 217 19.15 9.69 -12.63
CA ALA A 217 20.58 10.05 -12.69
C ALA A 217 21.45 9.22 -11.73
N GLN A 218 20.88 8.65 -10.67
CA GLN A 218 21.60 7.81 -9.72
C GLN A 218 21.65 6.33 -10.12
N ALA A 219 20.76 5.90 -11.03
CA ALA A 219 20.77 4.55 -11.58
C ALA A 219 21.81 4.34 -12.71
N ALA A 220 22.34 5.41 -13.31
CA ALA A 220 23.27 5.34 -14.44
C ALA A 220 24.75 5.40 -14.03
N GLU A 221 25.11 5.82 -12.81
CA GLU A 221 26.51 5.90 -12.35
C GLU A 221 26.95 4.76 -11.41
N GLY A 222 26.11 3.75 -11.19
CA GLY A 222 26.31 2.65 -10.22
C GLY A 222 26.86 1.34 -10.78
N THR A 223 27.47 1.29 -11.98
CA THR A 223 28.07 0.04 -12.53
C THR A 223 29.57 0.10 -12.71
N GLU A 224 30.31 0.67 -11.74
CA GLU A 224 31.71 0.31 -11.55
C GLU A 224 32.03 0.23 -10.04
N ALA A 225 32.41 -1.00 -9.65
CA ALA A 225 33.09 -1.37 -8.42
C ALA A 225 32.33 -1.22 -7.10
N ALA A 226 31.71 -2.32 -6.67
CA ALA A 226 31.93 -2.83 -5.30
C ALA A 226 31.53 -4.29 -5.21
N ASP A 227 32.49 -5.12 -5.36
CA ASP A 227 32.73 -6.28 -4.49
C ASP A 227 32.37 -5.92 -3.04
N HIS A 228 31.33 -6.56 -2.48
CA HIS A 228 31.25 -7.12 -1.13
C HIS A 228 29.83 -7.54 -0.76
N ALA A 229 29.72 -8.86 -0.64
CA ALA A 229 28.84 -9.66 0.18
C ALA A 229 28.09 -8.95 1.32
N ASP A 230 26.77 -9.21 1.47
CA ASP A 230 26.31 -9.93 2.65
C ASP A 230 24.93 -10.55 2.44
N GLY A 231 24.87 -11.87 2.58
CA GLY A 231 23.65 -12.64 2.51
C GLY A 231 22.99 -12.75 3.87
N SER A 232 21.75 -12.37 3.95
CA SER A 232 20.89 -12.74 5.07
C SER A 232 20.06 -13.96 4.71
N THR A 233 20.45 -15.10 5.28
CA THR A 233 19.70 -16.36 5.21
C THR A 233 18.79 -16.50 6.43
N THR A 234 17.52 -16.70 6.17
CA THR A 234 16.57 -17.21 7.16
C THR A 234 16.82 -18.71 7.38
N ASP A 235 16.97 -19.04 8.63
CA ASP A 235 17.22 -20.36 9.18
C ASP A 235 15.99 -21.27 9.05
N GLY A 236 16.15 -22.39 8.35
CA GLY A 236 15.19 -23.48 8.28
C GLY A 236 15.74 -24.68 9.04
N GLN A 237 15.28 -24.85 10.25
CA GLN A 237 15.65 -25.97 11.11
C GLN A 237 14.97 -27.26 10.66
N SER A 238 15.74 -28.17 10.07
CA SER A 238 15.36 -29.55 9.83
C SER A 238 15.80 -30.39 11.01
N THR A 239 14.87 -30.97 11.75
CA THR A 239 15.14 -32.00 12.76
C THR A 239 15.14 -33.33 12.09
N ASP A 240 16.33 -33.88 11.99
CA ASP A 240 16.58 -35.31 11.72
C ASP A 240 16.21 -36.14 12.94
N GLY A 241 15.29 -37.07 12.77
CA GLY A 241 14.90 -38.06 13.76
C GLY A 241 15.53 -39.40 13.44
N GLY A 242 16.64 -39.69 14.11
CA GLY A 242 17.34 -40.98 14.01
C GLY A 242 16.49 -42.13 14.47
N ASP A 243 16.58 -43.15 13.64
CA ASP A 243 16.23 -44.55 13.81
C ASP A 243 16.99 -45.19 14.95
N THR A 244 16.29 -45.91 15.81
CA THR A 244 16.86 -47.07 16.53
C THR A 244 15.80 -48.17 16.65
N ALA A 245 16.01 -49.22 15.88
CA ALA A 245 15.45 -50.52 16.11
C ALA A 245 16.09 -51.15 17.37
N GLU A 246 15.29 -51.89 18.12
CA GLU A 246 15.60 -53.22 18.68
C GLU A 246 14.45 -53.69 19.59
N ASP A 247 13.80 -54.72 19.14
CA ASP A 247 13.78 -56.13 19.65
C ASP A 247 13.08 -56.36 21.01
N GLN A 248 11.98 -56.98 20.96
CA GLN A 248 11.39 -58.22 21.54
C GLN A 248 9.87 -58.16 21.54
#